data_675b80854c3abb006f7a732fcb73c490
#
_entry.id   675b80854c3abb006f7a732fcb73c490
#
_cell.length_a   1.000
_cell.length_b   1.000
_cell.length_c   1.000
_cell.angle_alpha   90.00
_cell.angle_beta   90.00
_cell.angle_gamma   90.00
#
_symmetry.space_group_name_H-M   'P 1'
#
loop_
_entity.id
_entity.type
_entity.pdbx_description
1 polymer ?
#
loop_
_entity_poly.entity_id
_entity_poly.type
_entity_poly.pdbx_seq_one_letter_code
_entity_poly.pdbx_strand_id
1 'polypeptide(L)'
;MSDKLQYVMVDGIKCYSPEVASAYTDYPDSGFDLTDKNAKSSFWVSSRNRLFKSIVQSHLKPTGKTKFLEIGCGTGDFIQQIDQIKNLEITGSEIYIKGLVYAKKNLPSVNFVQFDVTKGTVGAQFDIITAFDVVEHIENDNAALSNISQMLNKDGVLIISVPQHMFLWSKLDEIVKHKRRYSRRELVDKLKANDFDIDYATSFLFILFPLMLISRLFDRGRDQPLSDEQGLEKRVKFSGVLNTIFDSLMRIDEGLIRLGASLPFGGTLVVVARKR
;
A
#
# COMPACT_ATOMS: atom_id res chain seq x y z
N MET A 1 11.99 10.74 22.81
CA MET A 1 12.09 9.27 22.98
C MET A 1 10.78 8.71 22.48
N SER A 2 10.78 7.93 21.42
CA SER A 2 9.55 7.28 20.92
C SER A 2 9.17 6.20 21.94
N ASP A 3 7.92 6.23 22.40
CA ASP A 3 7.41 5.19 23.29
C ASP A 3 7.32 3.89 22.49
N LYS A 4 8.20 2.95 22.86
CA LYS A 4 8.17 1.60 22.33
C LYS A 4 6.89 0.93 22.82
N LEU A 5 6.00 0.56 21.90
CA LEU A 5 4.76 -0.13 22.24
C LEU A 5 5.06 -1.49 22.89
N GLN A 6 4.30 -1.83 23.92
CA GLN A 6 4.27 -3.20 24.47
C GLN A 6 3.31 -4.05 23.63
N TYR A 7 3.49 -5.36 23.63
CA TYR A 7 2.62 -6.26 22.88
C TYR A 7 2.05 -7.38 23.75
N VAL A 8 0.92 -7.90 23.31
CA VAL A 8 0.34 -9.17 23.76
C VAL A 8 0.37 -10.17 22.62
N MET A 9 0.32 -11.46 22.93
CA MET A 9 0.22 -12.50 21.89
C MET A 9 -1.23 -12.86 21.63
N VAL A 10 -1.66 -12.77 20.36
CA VAL A 10 -2.98 -13.21 19.88
C VAL A 10 -2.76 -14.11 18.68
N ASP A 11 -3.22 -15.36 18.73
CA ASP A 11 -3.06 -16.35 17.66
C ASP A 11 -1.63 -16.51 17.12
N GLY A 12 -0.64 -16.38 18.01
CA GLY A 12 0.78 -16.48 17.62
C GLY A 12 1.33 -15.22 16.92
N ILE A 13 0.58 -14.12 16.91
CA ILE A 13 0.95 -12.81 16.35
C ILE A 13 1.20 -11.83 17.49
N LYS A 14 2.27 -11.04 17.41
CA LYS A 14 2.52 -9.94 18.34
C LYS A 14 1.57 -8.80 18.04
N CYS A 15 0.68 -8.47 18.98
CA CYS A 15 -0.28 -7.39 18.88
C CYS A 15 0.14 -6.23 19.76
N TYR A 16 0.54 -5.12 19.18
CA TYR A 16 0.97 -3.89 19.84
C TYR A 16 -0.18 -2.91 20.09
N SER A 17 -1.32 -3.09 19.42
CA SER A 17 -2.53 -2.26 19.55
C SER A 17 -3.77 -3.15 19.56
N PRO A 18 -3.92 -4.04 20.56
CA PRO A 18 -4.98 -5.06 20.58
C PRO A 18 -6.40 -4.44 20.65
N GLU A 19 -6.53 -3.22 21.17
CA GLU A 19 -7.80 -2.50 21.29
C GLU A 19 -8.45 -2.16 19.94
N VAL A 20 -7.65 -2.03 18.88
CA VAL A 20 -8.15 -1.72 17.51
C VAL A 20 -8.13 -2.92 16.57
N ALA A 21 -7.55 -4.04 17.00
CA ALA A 21 -7.30 -5.21 16.15
C ALA A 21 -8.55 -5.80 15.46
N SER A 22 -9.74 -5.58 16.02
CA SER A 22 -11.03 -6.03 15.45
C SER A 22 -12.05 -4.90 15.29
N ALA A 23 -11.61 -3.64 15.28
CA ALA A 23 -12.51 -2.49 15.24
C ALA A 23 -13.08 -2.21 13.82
N TYR A 24 -12.33 -2.53 12.76
CA TYR A 24 -12.70 -2.34 11.33
C TYR A 24 -13.28 -0.97 10.99
N THR A 25 -12.75 0.08 11.60
CA THR A 25 -13.24 1.45 11.42
C THR A 25 -12.86 2.04 10.08
N ASP A 26 -11.64 1.75 9.62
CA ASP A 26 -11.02 2.39 8.46
C ASP A 26 -10.90 1.45 7.23
N TYR A 27 -11.34 0.20 7.35
CA TYR A 27 -11.41 -0.77 6.25
C TYR A 27 -12.54 -1.78 6.49
N PRO A 28 -13.32 -2.19 5.47
CA PRO A 28 -14.39 -3.17 5.64
C PRO A 28 -13.85 -4.57 5.92
N ASP A 29 -14.44 -5.29 6.87
CA ASP A 29 -14.06 -6.67 7.23
C ASP A 29 -14.12 -7.64 6.03
N SER A 30 -15.16 -7.53 5.20
CA SER A 30 -15.32 -8.30 3.97
C SER A 30 -14.24 -8.04 2.91
N GLY A 31 -13.55 -6.91 2.99
CA GLY A 31 -12.48 -6.55 2.07
C GLY A 31 -11.30 -7.53 2.09
N PHE A 32 -10.98 -8.11 3.26
CA PHE A 32 -9.92 -9.12 3.38
C PHE A 32 -10.27 -10.42 2.65
N ASP A 33 -11.53 -10.87 2.75
CA ASP A 33 -12.01 -12.07 2.06
C ASP A 33 -12.00 -11.89 0.54
N LEU A 34 -12.37 -10.71 0.05
CA LEU A 34 -12.36 -10.35 -1.36
C LEU A 34 -10.94 -10.23 -1.91
N THR A 35 -10.03 -9.65 -1.14
CA THR A 35 -8.63 -9.52 -1.52
C THR A 35 -7.97 -10.90 -1.64
N ASP A 36 -8.11 -11.76 -0.64
CA ASP A 36 -7.55 -13.11 -0.66
C ASP A 36 -8.03 -13.93 -1.87
N LYS A 37 -9.31 -13.79 -2.25
CA LYS A 37 -9.91 -14.52 -3.39
C LYS A 37 -9.54 -13.95 -4.76
N ASN A 38 -9.45 -12.62 -4.91
CA ASN A 38 -9.43 -11.94 -6.20
C ASN A 38 -8.09 -11.28 -6.55
N ALA A 39 -7.15 -11.16 -5.61
CA ALA A 39 -5.86 -10.48 -5.82
C ALA A 39 -5.10 -10.99 -7.06
N LYS A 40 -5.15 -12.28 -7.33
CA LYS A 40 -4.38 -12.92 -8.40
C LYS A 40 -4.95 -12.71 -9.82
N SER A 41 -6.17 -12.21 -9.97
CA SER A 41 -6.85 -12.13 -11.28
C SER A 41 -6.95 -10.74 -11.88
N SER A 42 -6.59 -9.69 -11.16
CA SER A 42 -6.71 -8.30 -11.61
C SER A 42 -5.41 -7.77 -12.23
N PHE A 43 -5.51 -7.19 -13.44
CA PHE A 43 -4.39 -6.47 -14.07
C PHE A 43 -3.83 -5.38 -13.15
N TRP A 44 -4.71 -4.72 -12.40
CA TRP A 44 -4.35 -3.69 -11.43
C TRP A 44 -3.39 -4.22 -10.36
N VAL A 45 -3.77 -5.32 -9.69
CA VAL A 45 -2.94 -5.92 -8.65
C VAL A 45 -1.63 -6.44 -9.24
N SER A 46 -1.68 -7.13 -10.38
CA SER A 46 -0.50 -7.71 -11.03
C SER A 46 0.50 -6.63 -11.45
N SER A 47 0.05 -5.57 -12.12
CA SER A 47 0.93 -4.49 -12.59
C SER A 47 1.52 -3.69 -11.44
N ARG A 48 0.70 -3.38 -10.43
CA ARG A 48 1.13 -2.71 -9.20
C ARG A 48 2.23 -3.52 -8.50
N ASN A 49 2.00 -4.80 -8.27
CA ASN A 49 2.95 -5.66 -7.57
C ASN A 49 4.27 -5.80 -8.36
N ARG A 50 4.24 -5.90 -9.70
CA ARG A 50 5.45 -5.91 -10.53
C ARG A 50 6.26 -4.62 -10.40
N LEU A 51 5.57 -3.46 -10.42
CA LEU A 51 6.22 -2.16 -10.24
C LEU A 51 6.86 -2.06 -8.87
N PHE A 52 6.10 -2.32 -7.80
CA PHE A 52 6.58 -2.19 -6.42
C PHE A 52 7.72 -3.17 -6.13
N LYS A 53 7.63 -4.42 -6.60
CA LYS A 53 8.74 -5.38 -6.52
C LYS A 53 10.00 -4.83 -7.18
N SER A 54 9.90 -4.23 -8.36
CA SER A 54 11.07 -3.67 -9.06
C SER A 54 11.69 -2.49 -8.29
N ILE A 55 10.87 -1.64 -7.66
CA ILE A 55 11.36 -0.53 -6.83
C ILE A 55 12.02 -1.07 -5.55
N VAL A 56 11.41 -2.05 -4.86
CA VAL A 56 12.03 -2.68 -3.69
C VAL A 56 13.39 -3.30 -4.06
N GLN A 57 13.45 -4.03 -5.18
CA GLN A 57 14.69 -4.68 -5.63
C GLN A 57 15.82 -3.69 -5.91
N SER A 58 15.52 -2.49 -6.42
CA SER A 58 16.53 -1.45 -6.69
C SER A 58 17.09 -0.80 -5.41
N HIS A 59 16.47 -1.03 -4.25
CA HIS A 59 16.88 -0.47 -2.96
C HIS A 59 17.43 -1.53 -1.98
N LEU A 60 17.61 -2.76 -2.43
CA LEU A 60 18.23 -3.80 -1.60
C LEU A 60 19.69 -3.44 -1.31
N LYS A 61 20.16 -3.78 -0.11
CA LYS A 61 21.57 -3.64 0.23
C LYS A 61 22.42 -4.51 -0.71
N PRO A 62 23.55 -4.01 -1.18
CA PRO A 62 24.45 -4.78 -2.05
C PRO A 62 25.06 -5.97 -1.31
N THR A 63 25.20 -5.88 0.01
CA THR A 63 25.73 -6.94 0.88
C THR A 63 24.94 -7.04 2.17
N GLY A 64 24.88 -8.25 2.74
CA GLY A 64 24.16 -8.51 3.99
C GLY A 64 22.63 -8.61 3.80
N LYS A 65 21.91 -8.64 4.92
CA LYS A 65 20.45 -8.69 4.93
C LYS A 65 19.84 -7.28 4.89
N THR A 66 18.81 -7.10 4.09
CA THR A 66 17.94 -5.92 4.09
C THR A 66 16.75 -6.19 4.97
N LYS A 67 16.55 -5.40 6.02
CA LYS A 67 15.36 -5.47 6.87
C LYS A 67 14.22 -4.68 6.25
N PHE A 68 13.14 -5.37 5.98
CA PHE A 68 11.96 -4.84 5.28
C PHE A 68 10.73 -4.90 6.17
N LEU A 69 9.94 -3.81 6.16
CA LEU A 69 8.62 -3.75 6.78
C LEU A 69 7.58 -3.32 5.76
N GLU A 70 6.49 -4.05 5.64
CA GLU A 70 5.28 -3.57 4.96
C GLU A 70 4.25 -3.15 6.01
N ILE A 71 3.81 -1.89 5.94
CA ILE A 71 2.70 -1.35 6.73
C ILE A 71 1.42 -1.51 5.91
N GLY A 72 0.36 -2.06 6.54
CA GLY A 72 -0.89 -2.37 5.85
C GLY A 72 -0.74 -3.54 4.87
N CYS A 73 -0.06 -4.62 5.27
CA CYS A 73 0.18 -5.75 4.38
C CYS A 73 -1.08 -6.57 4.03
N GLY A 74 -2.22 -6.30 4.68
CA GLY A 74 -3.47 -7.00 4.47
C GLY A 74 -3.31 -8.51 4.60
N THR A 75 -3.67 -9.25 3.55
CA THR A 75 -3.55 -10.72 3.48
C THR A 75 -2.16 -11.20 3.02
N GLY A 76 -1.18 -10.28 2.89
CA GLY A 76 0.20 -10.59 2.49
C GLY A 76 0.42 -10.72 0.99
N ASP A 77 -0.48 -10.20 0.15
CA ASP A 77 -0.41 -10.37 -1.30
C ASP A 77 0.88 -9.82 -1.91
N PHE A 78 1.33 -8.62 -1.53
CA PHE A 78 2.59 -8.09 -2.00
C PHE A 78 3.80 -8.83 -1.41
N ILE A 79 3.77 -9.17 -0.12
CA ILE A 79 4.84 -9.96 0.53
C ILE A 79 5.06 -11.27 -0.22
N GLN A 80 4.01 -11.95 -0.68
CA GLN A 80 4.11 -13.18 -1.48
C GLN A 80 4.92 -12.99 -2.77
N GLN A 81 4.97 -11.78 -3.32
CA GLN A 81 5.74 -11.49 -4.54
C GLN A 81 7.25 -11.34 -4.26
N ILE A 82 7.63 -11.03 -3.02
CA ILE A 82 9.00 -10.70 -2.62
C ILE A 82 9.61 -11.69 -1.62
N ASP A 83 8.85 -12.64 -1.08
CA ASP A 83 9.30 -13.58 -0.04
C ASP A 83 10.45 -14.48 -0.48
N GLN A 84 10.61 -14.72 -1.79
CA GLN A 84 11.71 -15.48 -2.38
C GLN A 84 12.97 -14.64 -2.68
N ILE A 85 12.95 -13.33 -2.40
CA ILE A 85 14.15 -12.50 -2.60
C ILE A 85 15.18 -12.85 -1.55
N LYS A 86 16.32 -13.35 -2.01
CA LYS A 86 17.46 -13.65 -1.15
C LYS A 86 17.91 -12.38 -0.42
N ASN A 87 18.35 -12.54 0.82
CA ASN A 87 18.84 -11.46 1.69
C ASN A 87 17.78 -10.41 2.10
N LEU A 88 16.48 -10.69 1.93
CA LEU A 88 15.40 -9.87 2.44
C LEU A 88 14.82 -10.49 3.72
N GLU A 89 14.89 -9.75 4.84
CA GLU A 89 14.27 -10.12 6.11
C GLU A 89 12.95 -9.37 6.26
N ILE A 90 11.84 -10.08 6.03
CA ILE A 90 10.51 -9.48 5.86
C ILE A 90 9.74 -9.50 7.17
N THR A 91 9.18 -8.35 7.52
CA THR A 91 8.10 -8.19 8.48
C THR A 91 6.88 -7.58 7.78
N GLY A 92 5.71 -8.19 7.94
CA GLY A 92 4.43 -7.62 7.53
C GLY A 92 3.69 -7.05 8.75
N SER A 93 3.07 -5.91 8.59
CA SER A 93 2.21 -5.35 9.64
C SER A 93 0.85 -4.92 9.11
N GLU A 94 -0.16 -5.09 9.95
CA GLU A 94 -1.54 -4.73 9.65
C GLU A 94 -2.22 -4.28 10.95
N ILE A 95 -3.15 -3.33 10.85
CA ILE A 95 -3.91 -2.86 12.02
C ILE A 95 -4.98 -3.89 12.44
N TYR A 96 -5.52 -4.65 11.49
CA TYR A 96 -6.56 -5.63 11.75
C TYR A 96 -6.04 -7.06 11.75
N ILE A 97 -6.35 -7.80 12.81
CA ILE A 97 -5.85 -9.17 13.00
C ILE A 97 -6.31 -10.15 11.91
N LYS A 98 -7.51 -9.96 11.35
CA LYS A 98 -8.05 -10.84 10.30
C LYS A 98 -7.14 -10.93 9.07
N GLY A 99 -6.62 -9.79 8.59
CA GLY A 99 -5.66 -9.78 7.49
C GLY A 99 -4.42 -10.61 7.80
N LEU A 100 -3.87 -10.44 9.01
CA LEU A 100 -2.67 -11.17 9.45
C LEU A 100 -2.89 -12.68 9.63
N VAL A 101 -4.07 -13.11 10.00
CA VAL A 101 -4.42 -14.54 10.06
C VAL A 101 -4.32 -15.17 8.67
N TYR A 102 -4.86 -14.51 7.63
CA TYR A 102 -4.69 -14.95 6.24
C TYR A 102 -3.21 -14.91 5.80
N ALA A 103 -2.54 -13.79 6.06
CA ALA A 103 -1.13 -13.62 5.70
C ALA A 103 -0.24 -14.70 6.33
N LYS A 104 -0.43 -14.98 7.63
CA LYS A 104 0.34 -16.01 8.36
C LYS A 104 0.07 -17.42 7.85
N LYS A 105 -1.17 -17.72 7.45
CA LYS A 105 -1.53 -19.00 6.85
C LYS A 105 -0.84 -19.19 5.49
N ASN A 106 -0.80 -18.14 4.67
CA ASN A 106 -0.22 -18.19 3.32
C ASN A 106 1.32 -18.13 3.34
N LEU A 107 1.91 -17.46 4.34
CA LEU A 107 3.34 -17.18 4.46
C LEU A 107 3.85 -17.50 5.89
N PRO A 108 3.87 -18.78 6.30
CA PRO A 108 4.16 -19.17 7.69
C PRO A 108 5.57 -18.80 8.16
N SER A 109 6.52 -18.63 7.26
CA SER A 109 7.92 -18.26 7.56
C SER A 109 8.13 -16.76 7.75
N VAL A 110 7.17 -15.93 7.34
CA VAL A 110 7.27 -14.47 7.46
C VAL A 110 6.85 -14.03 8.87
N ASN A 111 7.53 -13.01 9.39
CA ASN A 111 7.17 -12.39 10.66
C ASN A 111 6.00 -11.41 10.43
N PHE A 112 4.93 -11.56 11.22
CA PHE A 112 3.77 -10.66 11.17
C PHE A 112 3.51 -10.05 12.53
N VAL A 113 3.14 -8.76 12.52
CA VAL A 113 2.83 -7.99 13.72
C VAL A 113 1.58 -7.14 13.51
N GLN A 114 0.75 -7.05 14.53
CA GLN A 114 -0.38 -6.14 14.53
C GLN A 114 0.00 -4.86 15.27
N PHE A 115 -0.17 -3.70 14.64
CA PHE A 115 -0.02 -2.42 15.33
C PHE A 115 -0.68 -1.27 14.55
N ASP A 116 -1.06 -0.24 15.31
CA ASP A 116 -1.50 1.04 14.77
C ASP A 116 -0.27 1.96 14.62
N VAL A 117 0.12 2.22 13.38
CA VAL A 117 1.29 3.06 13.06
C VAL A 117 1.16 4.50 13.56
N THR A 118 -0.06 4.96 13.90
CA THR A 118 -0.28 6.30 14.47
C THR A 118 0.06 6.38 15.96
N LYS A 119 0.13 5.25 16.67
CA LYS A 119 0.33 5.18 18.13
C LYS A 119 1.79 5.12 18.55
N GLY A 120 2.71 4.74 17.67
CA GLY A 120 4.13 4.63 17.99
C GLY A 120 4.89 3.70 17.09
N THR A 121 5.91 3.03 17.61
CA THR A 121 6.82 2.16 16.88
C THR A 121 6.88 0.77 17.47
N VAL A 122 7.19 -0.24 16.66
CA VAL A 122 7.39 -1.63 17.11
C VAL A 122 8.75 -1.87 17.77
N GLY A 123 9.55 -0.82 17.95
CA GLY A 123 10.86 -0.90 18.61
C GLY A 123 11.93 -1.65 17.82
N ALA A 124 11.74 -1.75 16.51
CA ALA A 124 12.71 -2.28 15.54
C ALA A 124 13.04 -1.22 14.49
N GLN A 125 14.17 -1.40 13.80
CA GLN A 125 14.61 -0.51 12.73
C GLN A 125 14.70 -1.29 11.42
N PHE A 126 14.34 -0.64 10.31
CA PHE A 126 14.25 -1.22 8.99
C PHE A 126 15.06 -0.43 7.98
N ASP A 127 15.49 -1.07 6.92
CA ASP A 127 16.22 -0.45 5.82
C ASP A 127 15.25 0.01 4.72
N ILE A 128 14.17 -0.73 4.54
CA ILE A 128 13.07 -0.39 3.64
C ILE A 128 11.76 -0.52 4.41
N ILE A 129 10.94 0.52 4.37
CA ILE A 129 9.53 0.46 4.79
C ILE A 129 8.66 0.75 3.57
N THR A 130 7.60 -0.01 3.42
CA THR A 130 6.58 0.23 2.40
C THR A 130 5.23 0.51 3.05
N ALA A 131 4.44 1.40 2.40
CA ALA A 131 3.04 1.67 2.76
C ALA A 131 2.26 1.86 1.46
N PHE A 132 1.63 0.79 0.97
CA PHE A 132 0.95 0.77 -0.30
C PHE A 132 -0.57 0.87 -0.13
N ASP A 133 -1.12 2.03 -0.50
CA ASP A 133 -2.53 2.36 -0.37
C ASP A 133 -3.01 2.19 1.09
N VAL A 134 -2.34 2.90 2.02
CA VAL A 134 -2.56 2.84 3.48
C VAL A 134 -2.85 4.20 4.07
N VAL A 135 -2.02 5.22 3.78
CA VAL A 135 -2.09 6.49 4.51
C VAL A 135 -3.33 7.32 4.19
N GLU A 136 -3.99 7.06 3.07
CA GLU A 136 -5.29 7.64 2.71
C GLU A 136 -6.43 7.21 3.64
N HIS A 137 -6.27 6.09 4.34
CA HIS A 137 -7.24 5.60 5.34
C HIS A 137 -7.01 6.24 6.71
N ILE A 138 -5.82 6.79 6.96
CA ILE A 138 -5.42 7.30 8.27
C ILE A 138 -5.80 8.77 8.43
N GLU A 139 -6.57 9.10 9.49
CA GLU A 139 -6.96 10.49 9.76
C GLU A 139 -5.72 11.34 10.08
N ASN A 140 -4.88 10.90 11.00
CA ASN A 140 -3.62 11.56 11.37
C ASN A 140 -2.44 10.95 10.61
N ASP A 141 -2.38 11.20 9.32
CA ASP A 141 -1.30 10.70 8.44
C ASP A 141 0.08 11.26 8.83
N ASN A 142 0.16 12.46 9.42
CA ASN A 142 1.42 13.02 9.89
C ASN A 142 2.00 12.20 11.06
N ALA A 143 1.17 11.73 12.01
CA ALA A 143 1.65 10.84 13.06
C ALA A 143 2.18 9.52 12.50
N ALA A 144 1.48 8.94 11.51
CA ALA A 144 1.94 7.74 10.84
C ALA A 144 3.30 7.96 10.15
N LEU A 145 3.44 9.02 9.34
CA LEU A 145 4.70 9.34 8.63
C LEU A 145 5.86 9.61 9.59
N SER A 146 5.61 10.30 10.72
CA SER A 146 6.61 10.53 11.75
C SER A 146 7.08 9.23 12.39
N ASN A 147 6.17 8.32 12.75
CA ASN A 147 6.51 7.04 13.33
C ASN A 147 7.23 6.13 12.32
N ILE A 148 6.84 6.17 11.03
CA ILE A 148 7.55 5.48 9.94
C ILE A 148 9.00 5.98 9.86
N SER A 149 9.21 7.31 9.85
CA SER A 149 10.55 7.89 9.86
C SER A 149 11.39 7.37 11.04
N GLN A 150 10.81 7.30 12.24
CA GLN A 150 11.50 6.79 13.42
C GLN A 150 11.86 5.30 13.33
N MET A 151 11.09 4.48 12.60
CA MET A 151 11.38 3.05 12.39
C MET A 151 12.38 2.80 11.25
N LEU A 152 12.76 3.77 10.46
CA LEU A 152 13.80 3.63 9.44
C LEU A 152 15.19 3.81 10.03
N ASN A 153 16.13 3.00 9.56
CA ASN A 153 17.56 3.25 9.74
C ASN A 153 17.95 4.60 9.09
N LYS A 154 19.10 5.15 9.48
CA LYS A 154 19.70 6.27 8.75
C LYS A 154 19.86 5.88 7.28
N ASP A 155 19.52 6.77 6.36
CA ASP A 155 19.50 6.53 4.92
C ASP A 155 18.51 5.44 4.46
N GLY A 156 17.66 4.95 5.36
CA GLY A 156 16.59 4.00 5.05
C GLY A 156 15.53 4.61 4.15
N VAL A 157 14.83 3.77 3.40
CA VAL A 157 13.93 4.19 2.32
C VAL A 157 12.48 3.86 2.65
N LEU A 158 11.60 4.85 2.51
CA LEU A 158 10.15 4.68 2.45
C LEU A 158 9.69 4.63 1.00
N ILE A 159 8.95 3.59 0.64
CA ILE A 159 8.25 3.50 -0.65
C ILE A 159 6.76 3.55 -0.35
N ILE A 160 6.10 4.60 -0.81
CA ILE A 160 4.68 4.85 -0.51
C ILE A 160 3.87 4.98 -1.79
N SER A 161 2.68 4.38 -1.82
CA SER A 161 1.66 4.65 -2.84
C SER A 161 0.38 5.15 -2.21
N VAL A 162 -0.29 6.07 -2.92
CA VAL A 162 -1.59 6.61 -2.53
C VAL A 162 -2.46 6.90 -3.75
N PRO A 163 -3.79 6.85 -3.65
CA PRO A 163 -4.69 7.32 -4.68
C PRO A 163 -4.44 8.81 -4.95
N GLN A 164 -4.31 9.15 -6.24
CA GLN A 164 -3.98 10.50 -6.68
C GLN A 164 -5.22 11.26 -7.13
N HIS A 165 -5.21 12.58 -6.94
CA HIS A 165 -6.20 13.55 -7.40
C HIS A 165 -7.61 13.43 -6.78
N MET A 166 -7.99 14.43 -5.99
CA MET A 166 -9.33 14.52 -5.38
C MET A 166 -10.47 14.56 -6.41
N PHE A 167 -10.24 15.09 -7.61
CA PHE A 167 -11.26 15.10 -8.67
C PHE A 167 -11.62 13.70 -9.21
N LEU A 168 -10.82 12.68 -8.91
CA LEU A 168 -11.09 11.27 -9.22
C LEU A 168 -11.88 10.55 -8.11
N TRP A 169 -12.26 11.26 -7.05
CA TRP A 169 -13.08 10.70 -5.97
C TRP A 169 -14.33 10.02 -6.53
N SER A 170 -14.67 8.88 -6.01
CA SER A 170 -15.77 8.06 -6.47
C SER A 170 -16.38 7.25 -5.33
N LYS A 171 -17.49 6.60 -5.60
CA LYS A 171 -18.14 5.70 -4.65
C LYS A 171 -17.21 4.56 -4.17
N LEU A 172 -16.21 4.17 -4.98
CA LEU A 172 -15.23 3.18 -4.54
C LEU A 172 -14.41 3.70 -3.35
N ASP A 173 -14.01 4.98 -3.36
CA ASP A 173 -13.28 5.58 -2.25
C ASP A 173 -14.09 5.56 -0.95
N GLU A 174 -15.42 5.75 -1.04
CA GLU A 174 -16.33 5.67 0.10
C GLU A 174 -16.47 4.23 0.62
N ILE A 175 -16.64 3.26 -0.29
CA ILE A 175 -16.76 1.84 0.04
C ILE A 175 -15.51 1.33 0.78
N VAL A 176 -14.31 1.68 0.29
CA VAL A 176 -13.05 1.28 0.94
C VAL A 176 -12.64 2.22 2.07
N LYS A 177 -13.51 3.19 2.42
CA LYS A 177 -13.33 4.13 3.54
C LYS A 177 -12.10 5.02 3.43
N HIS A 178 -11.72 5.45 2.22
CA HIS A 178 -10.71 6.47 2.05
C HIS A 178 -11.12 7.77 2.76
N LYS A 179 -10.18 8.45 3.37
CA LYS A 179 -10.37 9.79 3.95
C LYS A 179 -10.02 10.88 2.93
N ARG A 180 -9.09 10.59 2.01
CA ARG A 180 -8.55 11.53 1.02
C ARG A 180 -7.86 10.86 -0.16
N ARG A 181 -7.63 11.66 -1.19
CA ARG A 181 -6.69 11.40 -2.26
C ARG A 181 -5.66 12.52 -2.26
N TYR A 182 -4.44 12.24 -2.65
CA TYR A 182 -3.34 13.18 -2.56
C TYR A 182 -3.04 13.84 -3.90
N SER A 183 -2.64 15.11 -3.88
CA SER A 183 -1.82 15.69 -4.93
C SER A 183 -0.35 15.33 -4.70
N ARG A 184 0.47 15.37 -5.76
CA ARG A 184 1.92 15.15 -5.64
C ARG A 184 2.55 16.13 -4.65
N ARG A 185 2.18 17.41 -4.75
CA ARG A 185 2.71 18.45 -3.88
C ARG A 185 2.38 18.18 -2.41
N GLU A 186 1.13 17.87 -2.12
CA GLU A 186 0.68 17.61 -0.75
C GLU A 186 1.44 16.44 -0.09
N LEU A 187 1.57 15.29 -0.77
CA LEU A 187 2.30 14.16 -0.21
C LEU A 187 3.78 14.47 -0.04
N VAL A 188 4.42 15.12 -1.02
CA VAL A 188 5.82 15.52 -0.95
C VAL A 188 6.07 16.49 0.20
N ASP A 189 5.20 17.49 0.39
CA ASP A 189 5.34 18.47 1.47
C ASP A 189 5.18 17.78 2.86
N LYS A 190 4.22 16.84 3.00
CA LYS A 190 4.06 16.05 4.23
C LYS A 190 5.28 15.16 4.51
N LEU A 191 5.83 14.49 3.51
CA LEU A 191 7.03 13.66 3.67
C LEU A 191 8.22 14.51 4.12
N LYS A 192 8.45 15.65 3.49
CA LYS A 192 9.53 16.59 3.86
C LYS A 192 9.38 17.13 5.29
N ALA A 193 8.15 17.37 5.73
CA ALA A 193 7.84 17.79 7.10
C ALA A 193 8.09 16.69 8.15
N ASN A 194 8.20 15.42 7.73
CA ASN A 194 8.43 14.26 8.57
C ASN A 194 9.83 13.62 8.36
N ASP A 195 10.86 14.46 8.12
CA ASP A 195 12.27 14.08 8.01
C ASP A 195 12.62 13.17 6.81
N PHE A 196 11.93 13.36 5.68
CA PHE A 196 12.26 12.68 4.44
C PHE A 196 12.79 13.61 3.36
N ASP A 197 13.77 13.15 2.60
CA ASP A 197 14.14 13.68 1.29
C ASP A 197 13.52 12.81 0.18
N ILE A 198 13.09 13.45 -0.90
CA ILE A 198 12.41 12.76 -1.99
C ILE A 198 13.42 12.32 -3.04
N ASP A 199 13.67 11.03 -3.14
CA ASP A 199 14.55 10.46 -4.16
C ASP A 199 13.83 10.41 -5.53
N TYR A 200 12.54 10.03 -5.52
CA TYR A 200 11.76 9.86 -6.75
C TYR A 200 10.27 9.98 -6.48
N ALA A 201 9.52 10.57 -7.43
CA ALA A 201 8.07 10.61 -7.40
C ALA A 201 7.51 10.45 -8.80
N THR A 202 6.54 9.57 -8.98
CA THR A 202 5.89 9.28 -10.26
C THR A 202 4.43 8.96 -10.08
N SER A 203 3.65 9.18 -11.12
CA SER A 203 2.28 8.68 -11.18
C SER A 203 2.24 7.32 -11.90
N PHE A 204 1.32 6.46 -11.52
CA PHE A 204 1.05 5.15 -12.11
C PHE A 204 -0.39 5.10 -12.62
N LEU A 205 -0.72 4.22 -13.56
CA LEU A 205 -1.93 4.27 -14.38
C LEU A 205 -1.97 5.50 -15.31
N PHE A 206 -0.83 5.87 -15.86
CA PHE A 206 -0.71 7.01 -16.77
C PHE A 206 -1.40 6.73 -18.11
N ILE A 207 -1.10 5.60 -18.75
CA ILE A 207 -1.68 5.21 -20.05
C ILE A 207 -3.20 5.02 -19.94
N LEU A 208 -3.67 4.43 -18.83
CA LEU A 208 -5.10 4.19 -18.61
C LEU A 208 -5.83 5.39 -17.98
N PHE A 209 -5.12 6.50 -17.69
CA PHE A 209 -5.71 7.66 -17.04
C PHE A 209 -6.89 8.29 -17.83
N PRO A 210 -6.83 8.48 -19.16
CA PRO A 210 -7.97 9.02 -19.90
C PRO A 210 -9.22 8.12 -19.79
N LEU A 211 -9.05 6.80 -19.87
CA LEU A 211 -10.15 5.84 -19.72
C LEU A 211 -10.73 5.88 -18.31
N MET A 212 -9.87 5.95 -17.31
CA MET A 212 -10.28 6.09 -15.91
C MET A 212 -11.05 7.39 -15.69
N LEU A 213 -10.60 8.51 -16.24
CA LEU A 213 -11.29 9.80 -16.13
C LEU A 213 -12.69 9.74 -16.77
N ILE A 214 -12.81 9.18 -17.97
CA ILE A 214 -14.09 8.96 -18.64
C ILE A 214 -15.02 8.11 -17.78
N SER A 215 -14.53 6.99 -17.24
CA SER A 215 -15.30 6.13 -16.33
C SER A 215 -15.84 6.89 -15.12
N ARG A 216 -15.01 7.76 -14.51
CA ARG A 216 -15.43 8.58 -13.35
C ARG A 216 -16.50 9.62 -13.69
N LEU A 217 -16.45 10.19 -14.89
CA LEU A 217 -17.48 11.13 -15.35
C LEU A 217 -18.84 10.42 -15.53
N PHE A 218 -18.85 9.20 -16.05
CA PHE A 218 -20.07 8.39 -16.19
C PHE A 218 -20.61 7.88 -14.84
N ASP A 219 -19.72 7.59 -13.86
CA ASP A 219 -20.14 7.12 -12.52
C ASP A 219 -20.86 8.21 -11.70
N ARG A 220 -20.54 9.49 -11.92
CA ARG A 220 -21.15 10.61 -11.20
C ARG A 220 -22.66 10.80 -11.47
N GLY A 221 -23.18 10.20 -12.54
CA GLY A 221 -24.60 10.30 -12.94
C GLY A 221 -25.45 9.06 -12.60
N ARG A 222 -24.89 8.04 -11.93
CA ARG A 222 -25.60 6.80 -11.65
C ARG A 222 -25.79 6.59 -10.15
N ASP A 223 -26.93 6.99 -9.63
CA ASP A 223 -27.47 6.58 -8.33
C ASP A 223 -27.93 5.11 -8.40
N GLN A 224 -27.00 4.15 -8.37
CA GLN A 224 -27.35 2.75 -8.12
C GLN A 224 -26.86 2.37 -6.72
N PRO A 225 -27.77 1.96 -5.81
CA PRO A 225 -27.41 1.35 -4.55
C PRO A 225 -26.85 -0.06 -4.81
N LEU A 226 -25.56 -0.16 -5.07
CA LEU A 226 -24.87 -1.44 -5.05
C LEU A 226 -24.52 -1.73 -3.59
N SER A 227 -24.78 -2.96 -3.11
CA SER A 227 -24.20 -3.41 -1.85
C SER A 227 -22.67 -3.30 -1.95
N ASP A 228 -22.01 -2.96 -0.85
CA ASP A 228 -20.57 -2.68 -0.81
C ASP A 228 -19.73 -3.80 -1.45
N GLU A 229 -20.10 -5.08 -1.22
CA GLU A 229 -19.43 -6.25 -1.80
C GLU A 229 -19.61 -6.36 -3.32
N GLN A 230 -20.83 -6.18 -3.83
CA GLN A 230 -21.10 -6.26 -5.28
C GLN A 230 -20.48 -5.08 -6.04
N GLY A 231 -20.36 -3.92 -5.40
CA GLY A 231 -19.70 -2.74 -5.94
C GLY A 231 -18.20 -2.96 -6.12
N LEU A 232 -17.52 -3.52 -5.12
CA LEU A 232 -16.11 -3.86 -5.17
C LEU A 232 -15.83 -4.92 -6.25
N GLU A 233 -16.59 -6.00 -6.26
CA GLU A 233 -16.35 -7.12 -7.18
C GLU A 233 -16.53 -6.72 -8.65
N LYS A 234 -17.59 -5.98 -8.99
CA LYS A 234 -17.85 -5.51 -10.36
C LYS A 234 -16.79 -4.52 -10.88
N ARG A 235 -16.14 -3.77 -9.99
CA ARG A 235 -15.15 -2.75 -10.37
C ARG A 235 -13.73 -3.29 -10.49
N VAL A 236 -13.46 -4.46 -9.92
CA VAL A 236 -12.15 -5.13 -9.96
C VAL A 236 -12.11 -6.24 -11.01
N LYS A 237 -13.26 -6.82 -11.37
CA LYS A 237 -13.35 -7.90 -12.38
C LYS A 237 -13.57 -7.31 -13.77
N PHE A 238 -12.55 -7.43 -14.61
CA PHE A 238 -12.65 -7.21 -16.06
C PHE A 238 -12.79 -8.57 -16.79
N SER A 239 -13.37 -8.55 -18.00
CA SER A 239 -13.34 -9.75 -18.84
C SER A 239 -11.88 -10.15 -19.12
N GLY A 240 -11.60 -11.45 -19.30
CA GLY A 240 -10.23 -11.93 -19.48
C GLY A 240 -9.47 -11.19 -20.59
N VAL A 241 -10.13 -10.87 -21.71
CA VAL A 241 -9.54 -10.12 -22.83
C VAL A 241 -9.17 -8.69 -22.42
N LEU A 242 -10.09 -7.94 -21.80
CA LEU A 242 -9.84 -6.58 -21.33
C LEU A 242 -8.75 -6.54 -20.26
N ASN A 243 -8.76 -7.52 -19.36
CA ASN A 243 -7.73 -7.64 -18.32
C ASN A 243 -6.33 -7.82 -18.93
N THR A 244 -6.20 -8.66 -19.97
CA THR A 244 -4.93 -8.88 -20.70
C THR A 244 -4.49 -7.62 -21.46
N ILE A 245 -5.42 -6.92 -22.11
CA ILE A 245 -5.11 -5.66 -22.80
C ILE A 245 -4.61 -4.61 -21.80
N PHE A 246 -5.32 -4.41 -20.69
CA PHE A 246 -4.93 -3.44 -19.67
C PHE A 246 -3.60 -3.83 -19.01
N ASP A 247 -3.36 -5.10 -18.70
CA ASP A 247 -2.07 -5.55 -18.19
C ASP A 247 -0.92 -5.24 -19.16
N SER A 248 -1.16 -5.45 -20.47
CA SER A 248 -0.16 -5.14 -21.52
C SER A 248 0.13 -3.64 -21.61
N LEU A 249 -0.89 -2.79 -21.51
CA LEU A 249 -0.72 -1.33 -21.48
C LEU A 249 0.04 -0.87 -20.23
N MET A 250 -0.23 -1.49 -19.07
CA MET A 250 0.46 -1.15 -17.83
C MET A 250 1.95 -1.50 -17.87
N ARG A 251 2.38 -2.46 -18.70
CA ARG A 251 3.82 -2.74 -18.92
C ARG A 251 4.57 -1.57 -19.55
N ILE A 252 3.87 -0.69 -20.28
CA ILE A 252 4.46 0.56 -20.81
C ILE A 252 4.76 1.51 -19.66
N ASP A 253 3.78 1.74 -18.75
CA ASP A 253 3.99 2.55 -17.54
C ASP A 253 5.17 2.01 -16.72
N GLU A 254 5.17 0.68 -16.44
CA GLU A 254 6.23 0.01 -15.71
C GLU A 254 7.60 0.19 -16.38
N GLY A 255 7.66 0.08 -17.71
CA GLY A 255 8.90 0.26 -18.48
C GLY A 255 9.43 1.70 -18.38
N LEU A 256 8.56 2.70 -18.56
CA LEU A 256 8.91 4.11 -18.46
C LEU A 256 9.42 4.45 -17.05
N ILE A 257 8.74 3.98 -16.01
CA ILE A 257 9.11 4.20 -14.62
C ILE A 257 10.45 3.54 -14.29
N ARG A 258 10.69 2.32 -14.76
CA ARG A 258 11.98 1.62 -14.59
C ARG A 258 13.14 2.33 -15.28
N LEU A 259 12.89 3.04 -16.36
CA LEU A 259 13.86 3.91 -17.05
C LEU A 259 14.05 5.26 -16.35
N GLY A 260 13.39 5.50 -15.21
CA GLY A 260 13.50 6.72 -14.43
C GLY A 260 12.55 7.85 -14.84
N ALA A 261 11.58 7.59 -15.73
CA ALA A 261 10.63 8.61 -16.14
C ALA A 261 9.65 8.94 -14.98
N SER A 262 9.56 10.22 -14.61
CA SER A 262 8.55 10.72 -13.69
C SER A 262 7.28 11.10 -14.45
N LEU A 263 6.28 10.22 -14.44
CA LEU A 263 5.01 10.44 -15.13
C LEU A 263 4.20 11.51 -14.37
N PRO A 264 3.61 12.50 -15.08
CA PRO A 264 3.06 13.69 -14.44
C PRO A 264 1.69 13.50 -13.79
N PHE A 265 0.89 12.57 -14.28
CA PHE A 265 -0.47 12.27 -13.77
C PHE A 265 -0.81 10.79 -13.92
N GLY A 266 -1.75 10.32 -13.11
CA GLY A 266 -2.20 8.93 -13.08
C GLY A 266 -3.24 8.70 -12.00
N GLY A 267 -3.66 7.46 -11.81
CA GLY A 267 -4.62 7.08 -10.77
C GLY A 267 -4.00 6.95 -9.38
N THR A 268 -2.70 6.63 -9.34
CA THR A 268 -1.92 6.40 -8.13
C THR A 268 -0.63 7.21 -8.19
N LEU A 269 -0.27 7.82 -7.08
CA LEU A 269 1.02 8.47 -6.87
C LEU A 269 1.95 7.50 -6.13
N VAL A 270 3.15 7.32 -6.63
CA VAL A 270 4.22 6.52 -6.00
C VAL A 270 5.38 7.44 -5.65
N VAL A 271 5.84 7.40 -4.41
CA VAL A 271 6.97 8.20 -3.95
C VAL A 271 7.98 7.29 -3.27
N VAL A 272 9.25 7.49 -3.60
CA VAL A 272 10.41 6.93 -2.92
C VAL A 272 11.06 8.06 -2.15
N ALA A 273 11.16 7.91 -0.85
CA ALA A 273 11.66 8.93 0.06
C ALA A 273 12.71 8.34 1.00
N ARG A 274 13.77 9.08 1.23
CA ARG A 274 14.91 8.68 2.07
C ARG A 274 14.85 9.42 3.40
N LYS A 275 15.04 8.70 4.50
CA LYS A 275 15.18 9.32 5.82
C LYS A 275 16.44 10.17 5.88
N ARG A 276 16.32 11.40 6.41
CA ARG A 276 17.44 12.31 6.68
C ARG A 276 18.35 11.84 7.81
#